data_66d66ccac19fb293d2061513c83e0cc8
#
_entry.id   66d66ccac19fb293d2061513c83e0cc8
#
_cell.length_a   1.000
_cell.length_b   1.000
_cell.length_c   1.000
_cell.angle_alpha   90.00
_cell.angle_beta   90.00
_cell.angle_gamma   90.00
#
_symmetry.space_group_name_H-M   'P 1'
#
loop_
_entity.id
_entity.type
_entity.pdbx_description
1 polymer ?
#
loop_
_entity_poly.entity_id
_entity_poly.type
_entity_poly.pdbx_seq_one_letter_code
_entity_poly.pdbx_strand_id
1 'polypeptide(L)'
;MAHLIDIRRSPAADITTILGSPTPLPPRSPTSPTAPTIKPLTKISSKVMALRPPPRCLFFDVFGTCVDWRKTVTAALTEASHKALNASDKSLASSVRVRVGDTDWADVAQEWRQSYLAFTQALANDSSIPWKSVDDHHLDSLRKILLSHGIVRESLDDPPNLEPGGLWNNDELRALSLIWHRLDPWPDTCNGIAALNTIFWTCTLTNGNLSLIKDMAAHAGMPFTHIFSAEMFGSYKPSPKIYLGAAEKLNLAPKECAMVAAHLRDLKAAKECGFQTIYVERPQEEPNEEAARAEAKRKGYVDLWVEEGHEGFLTVAREQGIEIVSTSRRSLSAPPATTPPADIPH
;
A
#
# COMPACT_ATOMS: atom_id res chain seq x y z
N MET A 1 -17.85 28.81 -46.88
CA MET A 1 -16.38 28.72 -47.06
C MET A 1 -15.77 28.44 -45.71
N ALA A 2 -15.39 27.22 -45.49
CA ALA A 2 -14.81 26.76 -44.24
C ALA A 2 -13.28 26.89 -44.30
N HIS A 3 -12.70 27.57 -43.32
CA HIS A 3 -11.25 27.57 -43.13
C HIS A 3 -10.89 26.50 -42.07
N LEU A 4 -10.25 25.44 -42.54
CA LEU A 4 -9.50 24.49 -41.72
C LEU A 4 -8.23 25.18 -41.22
N ILE A 5 -8.03 25.17 -39.88
CA ILE A 5 -6.75 25.51 -39.28
C ILE A 5 -6.01 24.20 -38.98
N ASP A 6 -4.90 24.03 -39.68
CA ASP A 6 -3.93 22.95 -39.57
C ASP A 6 -3.08 23.15 -38.31
N ILE A 7 -3.23 22.28 -37.29
CA ILE A 7 -2.42 22.31 -36.08
C ILE A 7 -1.20 21.39 -36.31
N ARG A 8 -0.09 21.98 -36.75
CA ARG A 8 1.20 21.33 -36.87
C ARG A 8 1.81 21.10 -35.50
N ARG A 9 2.26 19.88 -35.32
CA ARG A 9 3.04 19.37 -34.19
C ARG A 9 4.19 20.30 -33.79
N SER A 10 4.24 20.68 -32.50
CA SER A 10 5.46 21.17 -31.86
C SER A 10 6.34 19.98 -31.43
N PRO A 11 7.67 20.07 -31.61
CA PRO A 11 8.57 19.01 -31.22
C PRO A 11 8.69 18.93 -29.69
N ALA A 12 8.69 17.70 -29.18
CA ALA A 12 8.97 17.41 -27.79
C ALA A 12 10.37 17.92 -27.41
N ALA A 13 10.46 18.83 -26.46
CA ALA A 13 11.72 19.24 -25.90
C ALA A 13 12.31 18.09 -25.05
N ASP A 14 13.56 17.78 -25.36
CA ASP A 14 14.35 16.75 -24.70
C ASP A 14 14.66 17.16 -23.26
N ILE A 15 14.07 16.47 -22.28
CA ILE A 15 14.14 16.76 -20.83
C ILE A 15 15.51 16.34 -20.23
N THR A 16 16.41 15.81 -21.05
CA THR A 16 17.69 15.25 -20.59
C THR A 16 18.74 16.31 -20.25
N THR A 17 18.51 17.59 -20.54
CA THR A 17 19.55 18.64 -20.40
C THR A 17 19.46 19.49 -19.12
N ILE A 18 18.43 19.32 -18.29
CA ILE A 18 18.24 20.16 -17.07
C ILE A 18 18.47 19.42 -15.76
N LEU A 19 18.55 18.09 -15.80
CA LEU A 19 18.94 17.29 -14.62
C LEU A 19 20.32 16.69 -14.89
N GLY A 20 21.34 17.25 -14.23
CA GLY A 20 22.69 16.68 -14.23
C GLY A 20 22.62 15.19 -13.94
N SER A 21 23.39 14.40 -14.71
CA SER A 21 23.48 12.96 -14.59
C SER A 21 23.59 12.54 -13.13
N PRO A 22 22.78 11.62 -12.61
CA PRO A 22 22.94 11.14 -11.24
C PRO A 22 24.29 10.45 -11.11
N THR A 23 25.13 10.98 -10.23
CA THR A 23 26.38 10.34 -9.83
C THR A 23 26.02 8.93 -9.33
N PRO A 24 26.69 7.87 -9.80
CA PRO A 24 26.45 6.53 -9.29
C PRO A 24 26.78 6.51 -7.80
N LEU A 25 25.78 6.15 -6.98
CA LEU A 25 26.00 5.88 -5.56
C LEU A 25 27.01 4.73 -5.44
N PRO A 26 27.94 4.79 -4.46
CA PRO A 26 28.86 3.69 -4.22
C PRO A 26 28.08 2.42 -3.92
N PRO A 27 28.58 1.23 -4.31
CA PRO A 27 27.90 -0.03 -4.06
C PRO A 27 27.70 -0.20 -2.56
N ARG A 28 26.43 -0.30 -2.13
CA ARG A 28 26.09 -0.64 -0.75
C ARG A 28 26.65 -2.03 -0.46
N SER A 29 27.42 -2.13 0.60
CA SER A 29 27.87 -3.41 1.15
C SER A 29 26.67 -4.33 1.38
N PRO A 30 26.75 -5.64 1.10
CA PRO A 30 25.65 -6.57 1.20
C PRO A 30 25.44 -6.99 2.66
N THR A 31 24.78 -6.16 3.46
CA THR A 31 24.29 -6.54 4.80
C THR A 31 22.86 -6.05 5.01
N SER A 32 21.99 -6.32 4.03
CA SER A 32 20.55 -6.35 4.28
C SER A 32 20.19 -7.76 4.75
N PRO A 33 19.38 -7.91 5.82
CA PRO A 33 18.91 -9.24 6.20
C PRO A 33 18.09 -9.79 5.04
N THR A 34 18.59 -10.85 4.43
CA THR A 34 17.89 -11.62 3.40
C THR A 34 16.55 -12.07 3.97
N ALA A 35 15.45 -11.63 3.36
CA ALA A 35 14.13 -12.16 3.67
C ALA A 35 14.18 -13.69 3.56
N PRO A 36 13.51 -14.44 4.43
CA PRO A 36 13.52 -15.90 4.40
C PRO A 36 12.97 -16.36 3.06
N THR A 37 13.78 -17.04 2.26
CA THR A 37 13.38 -17.66 1.00
C THR A 37 12.48 -18.83 1.33
N ILE A 38 11.16 -18.70 1.11
CA ILE A 38 10.23 -19.81 1.18
C ILE A 38 10.45 -20.66 -0.08
N LYS A 39 10.95 -21.89 0.10
CA LYS A 39 10.92 -22.88 -0.97
C LYS A 39 9.48 -23.38 -1.09
N PRO A 40 8.84 -23.32 -2.26
CA PRO A 40 7.52 -23.88 -2.42
C PRO A 40 7.56 -25.39 -2.15
N LEU A 41 6.89 -25.84 -1.10
CA LEU A 41 6.65 -27.25 -0.86
C LEU A 41 5.37 -27.64 -1.61
N THR A 42 5.51 -28.55 -2.53
CA THR A 42 4.45 -29.09 -3.39
C THR A 42 3.56 -30.13 -2.69
N LYS A 43 3.46 -30.14 -1.36
CA LYS A 43 2.52 -31.00 -0.64
C LYS A 43 1.38 -30.16 -0.10
N ILE A 44 0.20 -30.32 -0.71
CA ILE A 44 -1.06 -29.93 -0.08
C ILE A 44 -1.27 -30.88 1.09
N SER A 45 -1.39 -30.34 2.28
CA SER A 45 -1.69 -31.12 3.48
C SER A 45 -3.03 -31.81 3.30
N SER A 46 -3.22 -32.96 3.96
CA SER A 46 -4.53 -33.60 4.11
C SER A 46 -5.50 -32.77 4.98
N LYS A 47 -5.05 -31.61 5.51
CA LYS A 47 -5.90 -30.64 6.22
C LYS A 47 -6.96 -30.13 5.24
N VAL A 48 -8.19 -30.23 5.64
CA VAL A 48 -9.33 -29.75 4.87
C VAL A 48 -9.25 -28.23 4.76
N MET A 49 -9.37 -27.69 3.55
CA MET A 49 -9.38 -26.24 3.30
C MET A 49 -10.53 -25.58 4.07
N ALA A 50 -10.27 -24.42 4.67
CA ALA A 50 -11.28 -23.69 5.46
C ALA A 50 -12.43 -23.16 4.58
N LEU A 51 -12.13 -22.69 3.38
CA LEU A 51 -13.15 -22.21 2.43
C LEU A 51 -13.71 -23.35 1.58
N ARG A 52 -15.04 -23.41 1.45
CA ARG A 52 -15.71 -24.47 0.67
C ARG A 52 -16.90 -23.93 -0.10
N PRO A 53 -16.96 -24.16 -1.43
CA PRO A 53 -15.92 -24.78 -2.26
C PRO A 53 -14.64 -23.93 -2.26
N PRO A 54 -13.44 -24.52 -2.50
CA PRO A 54 -12.22 -23.73 -2.58
C PRO A 54 -12.31 -22.68 -3.67
N PRO A 55 -11.92 -21.41 -3.41
CA PRO A 55 -11.85 -20.40 -4.45
C PRO A 55 -10.72 -20.71 -5.43
N ARG A 56 -10.77 -20.13 -6.62
CA ARG A 56 -9.69 -20.18 -7.62
C ARG A 56 -8.82 -18.94 -7.56
N CYS A 57 -9.42 -17.82 -7.12
CA CYS A 57 -8.76 -16.54 -7.01
C CYS A 57 -9.00 -15.91 -5.63
N LEU A 58 -7.92 -15.36 -5.06
CA LEU A 58 -7.96 -14.50 -3.88
C LEU A 58 -7.73 -13.06 -4.33
N PHE A 59 -8.70 -12.20 -4.12
CA PHE A 59 -8.57 -10.76 -4.31
C PHE A 59 -8.19 -10.10 -3.00
N PHE A 60 -7.19 -9.24 -3.03
CA PHE A 60 -6.66 -8.56 -1.84
C PHE A 60 -6.98 -7.07 -1.88
N ASP A 61 -7.60 -6.57 -0.84
CA ASP A 61 -7.44 -5.16 -0.51
C ASP A 61 -5.96 -4.87 -0.21
N VAL A 62 -5.51 -3.63 -0.45
CA VAL A 62 -4.08 -3.33 -0.36
C VAL A 62 -3.76 -2.40 0.81
N PHE A 63 -4.36 -1.20 0.84
CA PHE A 63 -4.06 -0.21 1.87
C PHE A 63 -4.52 -0.66 3.24
N GLY A 64 -3.59 -0.81 4.18
CA GLY A 64 -3.86 -1.32 5.51
C GLY A 64 -3.95 -2.85 5.60
N THR A 65 -4.38 -3.53 4.53
CA THR A 65 -4.46 -5.00 4.46
C THR A 65 -3.12 -5.65 4.15
N CYS A 66 -2.44 -5.18 3.11
CA CYS A 66 -1.14 -5.70 2.67
C CYS A 66 0.04 -4.86 3.17
N VAL A 67 -0.18 -3.57 3.41
CA VAL A 67 0.87 -2.57 3.72
C VAL A 67 0.54 -1.79 4.99
N ASP A 68 1.57 -1.46 5.76
CA ASP A 68 1.50 -0.57 6.93
C ASP A 68 1.67 0.88 6.47
N TRP A 69 0.57 1.44 5.96
CA TRP A 69 0.57 2.82 5.47
C TRP A 69 0.85 3.83 6.59
N ARG A 70 0.32 3.59 7.80
CA ARG A 70 0.45 4.51 8.94
C ARG A 70 1.91 4.74 9.30
N LYS A 71 2.66 3.67 9.50
CA LYS A 71 4.08 3.71 9.80
C LYS A 71 4.87 4.41 8.69
N THR A 72 4.66 4.00 7.44
CA THR A 72 5.43 4.51 6.31
C THR A 72 5.16 5.99 6.06
N VAL A 73 3.89 6.42 6.02
CA VAL A 73 3.51 7.81 5.75
C VAL A 73 3.95 8.72 6.90
N THR A 74 3.74 8.33 8.16
CA THR A 74 4.19 9.10 9.32
C THR A 74 5.71 9.30 9.31
N ALA A 75 6.48 8.24 9.08
CA ALA A 75 7.93 8.31 9.00
C ALA A 75 8.40 9.25 7.87
N ALA A 76 7.79 9.15 6.70
CA ALA A 76 8.14 9.98 5.55
C ALA A 76 7.83 11.47 5.77
N LEU A 77 6.68 11.80 6.35
CA LEU A 77 6.31 13.18 6.71
C LEU A 77 7.28 13.75 7.76
N THR A 78 7.59 12.97 8.79
CA THR A 78 8.55 13.36 9.83
C THR A 78 9.94 13.61 9.26
N GLU A 79 10.47 12.70 8.46
CA GLU A 79 11.79 12.84 7.83
C GLU A 79 11.84 14.04 6.89
N ALA A 80 10.83 14.20 6.03
CA ALA A 80 10.74 15.32 5.10
C ALA A 80 10.65 16.66 5.83
N SER A 81 9.92 16.74 6.95
CA SER A 81 9.82 17.96 7.75
C SER A 81 11.15 18.33 8.38
N HIS A 82 11.86 17.38 8.98
CA HIS A 82 13.19 17.59 9.54
C HIS A 82 14.18 18.06 8.47
N LYS A 83 14.16 17.42 7.29
CA LYS A 83 15.01 17.82 6.16
C LYS A 83 14.73 19.25 5.73
N ALA A 84 13.45 19.63 5.58
CA ALA A 84 13.07 20.98 5.16
C ALA A 84 13.41 22.05 6.21
N LEU A 85 13.25 21.74 7.50
CA LEU A 85 13.63 22.67 8.60
C LEU A 85 15.13 22.97 8.64
N ASN A 86 15.98 22.01 8.25
CA ASN A 86 17.43 22.09 8.29
C ASN A 86 18.06 22.49 6.94
N ALA A 87 17.25 22.70 5.90
CA ALA A 87 17.73 23.10 4.58
C ALA A 87 18.27 24.56 4.62
N SER A 88 19.54 24.74 4.23
CA SER A 88 20.22 26.04 4.28
C SER A 88 19.70 27.04 3.24
N ASP A 89 19.07 26.56 2.18
CA ASP A 89 18.51 27.33 1.08
C ASP A 89 17.06 27.81 1.35
N LYS A 90 16.45 27.36 2.47
CA LYS A 90 15.06 27.73 2.82
C LYS A 90 15.00 28.88 3.83
N SER A 91 14.37 29.97 3.42
CA SER A 91 13.99 31.07 4.31
C SER A 91 12.59 30.82 4.88
N LEU A 92 12.50 30.08 5.99
CA LEU A 92 11.24 29.77 6.64
C LEU A 92 10.83 30.85 7.64
N ALA A 93 9.56 31.24 7.62
CA ALA A 93 9.01 32.12 8.64
C ALA A 93 9.07 31.45 10.04
N SER A 94 9.35 32.26 11.09
CA SER A 94 9.43 31.76 12.46
C SER A 94 8.14 31.05 12.88
N SER A 95 6.97 31.56 12.48
CA SER A 95 5.67 30.94 12.75
C SER A 95 5.51 29.55 12.12
N VAL A 96 6.08 29.30 10.94
CA VAL A 96 6.09 27.98 10.30
C VAL A 96 6.99 27.03 11.08
N ARG A 97 8.19 27.47 11.50
CA ARG A 97 9.08 26.65 12.31
C ARG A 97 8.45 26.16 13.60
N VAL A 98 7.73 27.05 14.31
CA VAL A 98 7.02 26.70 15.55
C VAL A 98 5.93 25.66 15.26
N ARG A 99 5.06 25.92 14.26
CA ARG A 99 3.98 24.98 13.92
C ARG A 99 4.48 23.59 13.51
N VAL A 100 5.54 23.54 12.73
CA VAL A 100 6.16 22.26 12.34
C VAL A 100 6.70 21.51 13.57
N GLY A 101 7.27 22.23 14.54
CA GLY A 101 7.75 21.66 15.81
C GLY A 101 6.63 21.11 16.68
N ASP A 102 5.44 21.73 16.62
CA ASP A 102 4.26 21.35 17.41
C ASP A 102 3.37 20.30 16.68
N THR A 103 3.67 19.96 15.42
CA THR A 103 2.84 19.07 14.61
C THR A 103 3.10 17.60 14.94
N ASP A 104 2.04 16.86 15.30
CA ASP A 104 2.06 15.40 15.28
C ASP A 104 1.85 14.89 13.85
N TRP A 105 2.90 14.34 13.26
CA TRP A 105 2.85 13.83 11.88
C TRP A 105 2.03 12.56 11.75
N ALA A 106 1.76 11.84 12.84
CA ALA A 106 0.85 10.70 12.80
C ALA A 106 -0.61 11.15 12.66
N ASP A 107 -0.97 12.27 13.29
CA ASP A 107 -2.29 12.88 13.14
C ASP A 107 -2.48 13.41 11.71
N VAL A 108 -1.47 14.07 11.12
CA VAL A 108 -1.50 14.52 9.72
C VAL A 108 -1.65 13.34 8.77
N ALA A 109 -0.92 12.24 8.99
CA ALA A 109 -1.06 11.02 8.19
C ALA A 109 -2.46 10.41 8.31
N GLN A 110 -3.04 10.42 9.50
CA GLN A 110 -4.39 9.94 9.77
C GLN A 110 -5.44 10.82 9.09
N GLU A 111 -5.32 12.15 9.17
CA GLU A 111 -6.19 13.10 8.49
C GLU A 111 -6.15 12.90 6.96
N TRP A 112 -4.96 12.69 6.43
CA TRP A 112 -4.76 12.41 5.00
C TRP A 112 -5.43 11.10 4.58
N ARG A 113 -5.29 10.04 5.37
CA ARG A 113 -5.99 8.76 5.14
C ARG A 113 -7.51 8.92 5.20
N GLN A 114 -8.03 9.68 6.16
CA GLN A 114 -9.47 9.93 6.27
C GLN A 114 -10.02 10.71 5.06
N SER A 115 -9.27 11.70 4.56
CA SER A 115 -9.62 12.42 3.34
C SER A 115 -9.77 11.48 2.13
N TYR A 116 -8.84 10.53 1.97
CA TYR A 116 -8.91 9.50 0.94
C TYR A 116 -10.15 8.61 1.08
N LEU A 117 -10.46 8.16 2.30
CA LEU A 117 -11.64 7.30 2.54
C LEU A 117 -12.94 8.03 2.22
N ALA A 118 -13.05 9.30 2.62
CA ALA A 118 -14.21 10.14 2.32
C ALA A 118 -14.36 10.36 0.80
N PHE A 119 -13.26 10.63 0.11
CA PHE A 119 -13.23 10.83 -1.33
C PHE A 119 -13.68 9.59 -2.11
N THR A 120 -13.10 8.43 -1.83
CA THR A 120 -13.46 7.18 -2.53
C THR A 120 -14.89 6.75 -2.23
N GLN A 121 -15.38 6.98 -1.01
CA GLN A 121 -16.75 6.72 -0.62
C GLN A 121 -17.74 7.65 -1.36
N ALA A 122 -17.41 8.93 -1.51
CA ALA A 122 -18.26 9.88 -2.24
C ALA A 122 -18.41 9.45 -3.70
N LEU A 123 -17.32 9.12 -4.40
CA LEU A 123 -17.36 8.68 -5.79
C LEU A 123 -18.01 7.32 -5.99
N ALA A 124 -17.93 6.44 -5.00
CA ALA A 124 -18.62 5.15 -5.05
C ALA A 124 -20.15 5.30 -4.95
N ASN A 125 -20.63 6.33 -4.22
CA ASN A 125 -22.05 6.55 -3.95
C ASN A 125 -22.73 7.48 -4.97
N ASP A 126 -21.95 8.37 -5.61
CA ASP A 126 -22.48 9.38 -6.52
C ASP A 126 -21.70 9.39 -7.85
N SER A 127 -22.33 8.81 -8.87
CA SER A 127 -21.78 8.75 -10.22
C SER A 127 -21.79 10.08 -10.97
N SER A 128 -22.42 11.15 -10.43
CA SER A 128 -22.41 12.49 -10.98
C SER A 128 -21.10 13.25 -10.68
N ILE A 129 -20.35 12.81 -9.67
CA ILE A 129 -19.04 13.37 -9.33
C ILE A 129 -18.03 12.99 -10.41
N PRO A 130 -17.33 13.95 -11.03
CA PRO A 130 -16.32 13.66 -12.03
C PRO A 130 -15.22 12.75 -11.48
N TRP A 131 -14.81 11.79 -12.30
CA TRP A 131 -13.71 10.90 -11.94
C TRP A 131 -12.43 11.68 -11.66
N LYS A 132 -11.74 11.31 -10.57
CA LYS A 132 -10.44 11.81 -10.19
C LYS A 132 -9.58 10.66 -9.70
N SER A 133 -8.30 10.63 -10.07
CA SER A 133 -7.38 9.60 -9.60
C SER A 133 -7.08 9.75 -8.11
N VAL A 134 -6.65 8.65 -7.49
CA VAL A 134 -6.20 8.68 -6.08
C VAL A 134 -4.93 9.53 -5.94
N ASP A 135 -4.02 9.52 -6.92
CA ASP A 135 -2.82 10.35 -6.89
C ASP A 135 -3.14 11.84 -6.89
N ASP A 136 -4.06 12.29 -7.78
CA ASP A 136 -4.49 13.69 -7.80
C ASP A 136 -5.19 14.07 -6.49
N HIS A 137 -5.97 13.15 -5.92
CA HIS A 137 -6.60 13.38 -4.62
C HIS A 137 -5.55 13.49 -3.51
N HIS A 138 -4.55 12.61 -3.48
CA HIS A 138 -3.50 12.65 -2.47
C HIS A 138 -2.73 13.97 -2.49
N LEU A 139 -2.36 14.46 -3.67
CA LEU A 139 -1.68 15.76 -3.78
C LEU A 139 -2.55 16.90 -3.28
N ASP A 140 -3.81 16.98 -3.74
CA ASP A 140 -4.70 18.08 -3.37
C ASP A 140 -5.10 18.05 -1.90
N SER A 141 -5.32 16.86 -1.33
CA SER A 141 -5.66 16.73 0.08
C SER A 141 -4.46 17.02 0.99
N LEU A 142 -3.26 16.58 0.63
CA LEU A 142 -2.05 16.94 1.36
C LEU A 142 -1.87 18.47 1.43
N ARG A 143 -2.00 19.15 0.28
CA ARG A 143 -1.93 20.61 0.22
C ARG A 143 -2.94 21.27 1.16
N LYS A 144 -4.21 20.84 1.12
CA LYS A 144 -5.28 21.40 1.96
C LYS A 144 -5.02 21.18 3.44
N ILE A 145 -4.60 20.00 3.83
CA ILE A 145 -4.27 19.66 5.21
C ILE A 145 -3.13 20.53 5.72
N LEU A 146 -2.03 20.63 4.97
CA LEU A 146 -0.88 21.43 5.37
C LEU A 146 -1.17 22.94 5.39
N LEU A 147 -2.06 23.41 4.54
CA LEU A 147 -2.58 24.79 4.58
C LEU A 147 -3.40 25.03 5.87
N SER A 148 -4.29 24.13 6.23
CA SER A 148 -5.10 24.27 7.47
C SER A 148 -4.23 24.25 8.74
N HIS A 149 -3.13 23.51 8.74
CA HIS A 149 -2.12 23.52 9.80
C HIS A 149 -1.18 24.73 9.73
N GLY A 150 -1.26 25.55 8.66
CA GLY A 150 -0.40 26.72 8.43
C GLY A 150 1.07 26.39 8.24
N ILE A 151 1.35 25.19 7.76
CA ILE A 151 2.70 24.67 7.45
C ILE A 151 3.16 25.10 6.06
N VAL A 152 2.24 25.14 5.11
CA VAL A 152 2.43 25.73 3.78
C VAL A 152 1.58 26.98 3.64
N ARG A 153 1.85 27.80 2.62
CA ARG A 153 1.12 29.04 2.37
C ARG A 153 0.54 29.01 0.96
N GLU A 154 -0.63 29.58 0.81
CA GLU A 154 -1.27 29.78 -0.47
C GLU A 154 -0.93 31.16 -1.02
N SER A 155 -0.54 31.23 -2.29
CA SER A 155 -0.41 32.48 -3.02
C SER A 155 -1.80 33.01 -3.41
N LEU A 156 -1.92 34.34 -3.53
CA LEU A 156 -3.14 34.97 -4.03
C LEU A 156 -3.24 34.93 -5.57
N ASP A 157 -2.20 34.41 -6.24
CA ASP A 157 -2.17 34.30 -7.71
C ASP A 157 -3.06 33.17 -8.21
N ASP A 158 -3.59 33.32 -9.41
CA ASP A 158 -4.41 32.34 -10.11
C ASP A 158 -3.62 31.71 -11.29
N PRO A 159 -3.33 30.37 -11.30
CA PRO A 159 -3.74 29.40 -10.31
C PRO A 159 -2.96 29.54 -8.98
N PRO A 160 -3.60 29.22 -7.86
CA PRO A 160 -2.98 29.41 -6.56
C PRO A 160 -1.70 28.59 -6.44
N ASN A 161 -0.60 29.27 -6.19
CA ASN A 161 0.71 28.67 -5.93
C ASN A 161 1.05 28.77 -4.45
N LEU A 162 1.98 27.94 -3.99
CA LEU A 162 2.47 28.05 -2.62
C LEU A 162 3.53 29.17 -2.54
N GLU A 163 3.28 30.14 -1.64
CA GLU A 163 4.19 31.27 -1.45
C GLU A 163 5.53 30.83 -0.81
N PRO A 164 6.61 31.58 -1.09
CA PRO A 164 7.87 31.44 -0.35
C PRO A 164 7.66 31.58 1.16
N GLY A 165 8.40 30.80 1.94
CA GLY A 165 8.36 30.84 3.42
C GLY A 165 7.45 29.81 4.07
N GLY A 166 6.72 29.00 3.29
CA GLY A 166 6.14 27.75 3.73
C GLY A 166 7.18 26.63 3.78
N LEU A 167 6.85 25.51 4.46
CA LEU A 167 7.79 24.38 4.62
C LEU A 167 8.12 23.74 3.27
N TRP A 168 7.14 23.56 2.41
CA TRP A 168 7.28 22.94 1.10
C TRP A 168 6.62 23.75 0.00
N ASN A 169 7.22 23.75 -1.18
CA ASN A 169 6.65 24.27 -2.42
C ASN A 169 5.83 23.19 -3.15
N ASN A 170 5.25 23.55 -4.31
CA ASN A 170 4.40 22.63 -5.09
C ASN A 170 5.11 21.36 -5.57
N ASP A 171 6.37 21.48 -6.00
CA ASP A 171 7.13 20.33 -6.50
C ASP A 171 7.51 19.39 -5.35
N GLU A 172 7.88 19.93 -4.19
CA GLU A 172 8.15 19.15 -2.99
C GLU A 172 6.91 18.43 -2.48
N LEU A 173 5.73 19.08 -2.49
CA LEU A 173 4.47 18.44 -2.11
C LEU A 173 4.07 17.33 -3.10
N ARG A 174 4.28 17.55 -4.40
CA ARG A 174 4.07 16.51 -5.41
C ARG A 174 4.98 15.31 -5.17
N ALA A 175 6.26 15.54 -4.91
CA ALA A 175 7.19 14.46 -4.59
C ALA A 175 6.82 13.73 -3.29
N LEU A 176 6.38 14.48 -2.27
CA LEU A 176 5.95 13.91 -0.98
C LEU A 176 4.64 13.12 -1.11
N SER A 177 3.70 13.56 -1.95
CA SER A 177 2.44 12.85 -2.17
C SER A 177 2.64 11.45 -2.77
N LEU A 178 3.75 11.20 -3.48
CA LEU A 178 4.10 9.90 -4.05
C LEU A 178 4.61 8.88 -3.00
N ILE A 179 4.63 9.21 -1.72
CA ILE A 179 4.94 8.23 -0.67
C ILE A 179 3.98 7.05 -0.68
N TRP A 180 2.72 7.27 -1.09
CA TRP A 180 1.72 6.23 -1.22
C TRP A 180 2.08 5.13 -2.24
N HIS A 181 3.00 5.41 -3.16
CA HIS A 181 3.58 4.43 -4.09
C HIS A 181 4.64 3.52 -3.45
N ARG A 182 5.11 3.83 -2.23
CA ARG A 182 6.26 3.18 -1.59
C ARG A 182 5.97 2.75 -0.16
N LEU A 183 4.74 2.29 0.08
CA LEU A 183 4.33 1.79 1.38
C LEU A 183 5.00 0.43 1.67
N ASP A 184 5.47 0.28 2.90
CA ASP A 184 6.10 -0.96 3.35
C ASP A 184 5.04 -2.04 3.63
N PRO A 185 5.30 -3.31 3.27
CA PRO A 185 4.38 -4.40 3.54
C PRO A 185 4.39 -4.78 5.02
N TRP A 186 3.31 -5.37 5.49
CA TRP A 186 3.33 -6.10 6.75
C TRP A 186 4.34 -7.26 6.67
N PRO A 187 4.93 -7.69 7.81
CA PRO A 187 5.98 -8.72 7.82
C PRO A 187 5.59 -10.06 7.16
N ASP A 188 4.32 -10.39 7.17
CA ASP A 188 3.76 -11.62 6.62
C ASP A 188 3.36 -11.52 5.14
N THR A 189 3.19 -10.30 4.61
CA THR A 189 2.53 -10.05 3.32
C THR A 189 3.22 -10.76 2.16
N CYS A 190 4.49 -10.51 1.92
CA CYS A 190 5.18 -11.05 0.73
C CYS A 190 5.28 -12.57 0.79
N ASN A 191 5.62 -13.12 1.95
CA ASN A 191 5.75 -14.56 2.14
C ASN A 191 4.38 -15.27 2.10
N GLY A 192 3.35 -14.64 2.67
CA GLY A 192 1.99 -15.17 2.64
C GLY A 192 1.42 -15.20 1.22
N ILE A 193 1.58 -14.12 0.44
CA ILE A 193 1.16 -14.09 -0.97
C ILE A 193 1.94 -15.14 -1.78
N ALA A 194 3.26 -15.25 -1.59
CA ALA A 194 4.06 -16.26 -2.27
C ALA A 194 3.61 -17.70 -1.97
N ALA A 195 3.26 -17.98 -0.71
CA ALA A 195 2.69 -19.27 -0.33
C ALA A 195 1.34 -19.52 -1.01
N LEU A 196 0.44 -18.55 -0.97
CA LEU A 196 -0.90 -18.62 -1.59
C LEU A 196 -0.83 -18.79 -3.11
N ASN A 197 0.17 -18.21 -3.78
CA ASN A 197 0.41 -18.38 -5.22
C ASN A 197 0.66 -19.83 -5.66
N THR A 198 0.93 -20.73 -4.72
CA THR A 198 1.16 -22.15 -5.05
C THR A 198 -0.12 -22.86 -5.50
N ILE A 199 -1.30 -22.36 -5.10
CA ILE A 199 -2.60 -22.98 -5.41
C ILE A 199 -3.68 -22.00 -5.87
N PHE A 200 -3.50 -20.69 -5.68
CA PHE A 200 -4.48 -19.68 -6.06
C PHE A 200 -3.90 -18.67 -7.06
N TRP A 201 -4.72 -18.05 -7.84
CA TRP A 201 -4.41 -16.74 -8.37
C TRP A 201 -4.54 -15.72 -7.24
N THR A 202 -3.53 -14.89 -7.04
CA THR A 202 -3.58 -13.78 -6.09
C THR A 202 -3.62 -12.47 -6.85
N CYS A 203 -4.63 -11.69 -6.63
CA CYS A 203 -4.88 -10.45 -7.37
C CYS A 203 -5.07 -9.30 -6.40
N THR A 204 -4.54 -8.12 -6.70
CA THR A 204 -4.99 -6.92 -5.98
C THR A 204 -6.42 -6.58 -6.39
N LEU A 205 -7.22 -6.00 -5.48
CA LEU A 205 -8.49 -5.36 -5.80
C LEU A 205 -8.64 -4.14 -4.87
N THR A 206 -8.21 -2.99 -5.35
CA THR A 206 -7.97 -1.80 -4.52
C THR A 206 -8.46 -0.53 -5.19
N ASN A 207 -8.75 0.49 -4.38
CA ASN A 207 -9.16 1.80 -4.85
C ASN A 207 -8.00 2.65 -5.40
N GLY A 208 -6.73 2.27 -5.16
CA GLY A 208 -5.58 2.95 -5.75
C GLY A 208 -5.59 2.87 -7.28
N ASN A 209 -5.05 3.89 -7.95
CA ASN A 209 -4.87 3.86 -9.41
C ASN A 209 -3.79 2.85 -9.81
N LEU A 210 -3.82 2.42 -11.07
CA LEU A 210 -3.03 1.29 -11.54
C LEU A 210 -1.51 1.52 -11.43
N SER A 211 -1.03 2.74 -11.73
CA SER A 211 0.39 3.11 -11.58
C SER A 211 0.84 3.01 -10.12
N LEU A 212 0.08 3.59 -9.19
CA LEU A 212 0.36 3.55 -7.76
C LEU A 212 0.51 2.11 -7.26
N ILE A 213 -0.42 1.21 -7.62
CA ILE A 213 -0.37 -0.17 -7.14
C ILE A 213 0.77 -0.96 -7.77
N LYS A 214 1.11 -0.72 -9.03
CA LYS A 214 2.27 -1.35 -9.68
C LYS A 214 3.58 -0.94 -9.02
N ASP A 215 3.74 0.36 -8.75
CA ASP A 215 4.94 0.90 -8.10
C ASP A 215 5.06 0.36 -6.66
N MET A 216 3.96 0.35 -5.92
CA MET A 216 3.92 -0.19 -4.56
C MET A 216 4.24 -1.70 -4.54
N ALA A 217 3.65 -2.49 -5.43
CA ALA A 217 3.91 -3.92 -5.50
C ALA A 217 5.39 -4.21 -5.83
N ALA A 218 5.99 -3.42 -6.72
CA ALA A 218 7.40 -3.51 -7.06
C ALA A 218 8.30 -3.09 -5.89
N HIS A 219 7.99 -1.96 -5.21
CA HIS A 219 8.73 -1.47 -4.06
C HIS A 219 8.72 -2.46 -2.90
N ALA A 220 7.53 -2.96 -2.56
CA ALA A 220 7.33 -3.88 -1.44
C ALA A 220 7.72 -5.34 -1.77
N GLY A 221 7.98 -5.67 -3.03
CA GLY A 221 8.25 -7.04 -3.47
C GLY A 221 7.05 -7.98 -3.31
N MET A 222 5.83 -7.46 -3.44
CA MET A 222 4.59 -8.26 -3.33
C MET A 222 4.36 -9.07 -4.61
N PRO A 223 4.43 -10.42 -4.57
CA PRO A 223 4.42 -11.27 -5.75
C PRO A 223 3.02 -11.63 -6.24
N PHE A 224 2.14 -10.63 -6.42
CA PHE A 224 0.81 -10.85 -6.97
C PHE A 224 0.85 -11.45 -8.37
N THR A 225 -0.04 -12.38 -8.70
CA THR A 225 -0.17 -12.92 -10.04
C THR A 225 -0.79 -11.91 -11.01
N HIS A 226 -1.69 -11.04 -10.52
CA HIS A 226 -2.34 -9.99 -11.29
C HIS A 226 -2.52 -8.72 -10.46
N ILE A 227 -2.46 -7.58 -11.12
CA ILE A 227 -2.74 -6.27 -10.50
C ILE A 227 -4.06 -5.74 -11.04
N PHE A 228 -5.07 -5.65 -10.17
CA PHE A 228 -6.36 -5.02 -10.48
C PHE A 228 -6.54 -3.78 -9.61
N SER A 229 -7.02 -2.74 -10.25
CA SER A 229 -7.31 -1.43 -9.67
C SER A 229 -8.76 -1.06 -9.99
N ALA A 230 -9.40 -0.33 -9.10
CA ALA A 230 -10.74 0.23 -9.29
C ALA A 230 -10.83 1.14 -10.53
N GLU A 231 -9.73 1.81 -10.89
CA GLU A 231 -9.59 2.59 -12.11
C GLU A 231 -9.98 1.80 -13.36
N MET A 232 -9.64 0.49 -13.43
CA MET A 232 -9.97 -0.39 -14.55
C MET A 232 -11.49 -0.57 -14.77
N PHE A 233 -12.29 -0.25 -13.77
CA PHE A 233 -13.75 -0.41 -13.75
C PHE A 233 -14.49 0.93 -13.73
N GLY A 234 -13.76 2.05 -13.64
CA GLY A 234 -14.35 3.39 -13.57
C GLY A 234 -15.30 3.59 -12.39
N SER A 235 -14.95 3.04 -11.23
CA SER A 235 -15.69 3.17 -9.97
C SER A 235 -14.75 2.87 -8.80
N TYR A 236 -15.24 3.02 -7.56
CA TYR A 236 -14.51 2.69 -6.34
C TYR A 236 -15.25 1.64 -5.51
N LYS A 237 -14.54 0.84 -4.71
CA LYS A 237 -15.16 0.02 -3.67
C LYS A 237 -15.88 0.93 -2.66
N PRO A 238 -17.08 0.56 -2.18
CA PRO A 238 -17.70 -0.76 -2.21
C PRO A 238 -18.68 -1.01 -3.39
N SER A 239 -18.58 -0.31 -4.51
CA SER A 239 -19.47 -0.54 -5.66
C SER A 239 -19.39 -2.00 -6.15
N PRO A 240 -20.52 -2.70 -6.35
CA PRO A 240 -20.55 -4.06 -6.88
C PRO A 240 -19.84 -4.22 -8.23
N LYS A 241 -19.78 -3.13 -9.02
CA LYS A 241 -19.08 -3.08 -10.32
C LYS A 241 -17.62 -3.51 -10.21
N ILE A 242 -16.97 -3.22 -9.08
CA ILE A 242 -15.56 -3.55 -8.84
C ILE A 242 -15.39 -5.06 -8.66
N TYR A 243 -16.15 -5.67 -7.77
CA TYR A 243 -16.04 -7.09 -7.44
C TYR A 243 -16.46 -7.97 -8.61
N LEU A 244 -17.65 -7.70 -9.18
CA LEU A 244 -18.19 -8.46 -10.29
C LEU A 244 -17.33 -8.29 -11.55
N GLY A 245 -16.88 -7.07 -11.86
CA GLY A 245 -16.00 -6.82 -13.00
C GLY A 245 -14.63 -7.50 -12.85
N ALA A 246 -14.09 -7.60 -11.63
CA ALA A 246 -12.84 -8.32 -11.38
C ALA A 246 -12.98 -9.83 -11.60
N ALA A 247 -14.08 -10.44 -11.14
CA ALA A 247 -14.38 -11.85 -11.39
C ALA A 247 -14.58 -12.12 -12.89
N GLU A 248 -15.33 -11.27 -13.57
CA GLU A 248 -15.56 -11.35 -15.03
C GLU A 248 -14.26 -11.29 -15.83
N LYS A 249 -13.32 -10.39 -15.48
CA LYS A 249 -12.02 -10.30 -16.16
C LYS A 249 -11.19 -11.58 -16.09
N LEU A 250 -11.40 -12.39 -15.06
CA LEU A 250 -10.74 -13.69 -14.91
C LEU A 250 -11.61 -14.84 -15.43
N ASN A 251 -12.81 -14.55 -15.98
CA ASN A 251 -13.79 -15.54 -16.38
C ASN A 251 -14.14 -16.52 -15.24
N LEU A 252 -14.36 -15.98 -14.04
CA LEU A 252 -14.74 -16.70 -12.84
C LEU A 252 -16.12 -16.32 -12.38
N ALA A 253 -16.87 -17.29 -11.84
CA ALA A 253 -18.09 -16.98 -11.10
C ALA A 253 -17.73 -16.36 -9.73
N PRO A 254 -18.54 -15.45 -9.17
CA PRO A 254 -18.27 -14.84 -7.86
C PRO A 254 -17.94 -15.85 -6.75
N LYS A 255 -18.62 -16.98 -6.70
CA LYS A 255 -18.38 -18.07 -5.72
C LYS A 255 -17.02 -18.76 -5.85
N GLU A 256 -16.32 -18.57 -6.98
CA GLU A 256 -14.96 -19.07 -7.22
C GLU A 256 -13.90 -18.03 -6.78
N CYS A 257 -14.33 -16.90 -6.24
CA CYS A 257 -13.50 -15.80 -5.77
C CYS A 257 -13.63 -15.63 -4.26
N ALA A 258 -12.53 -15.22 -3.61
CA ALA A 258 -12.58 -14.77 -2.23
C ALA A 258 -11.93 -13.38 -2.11
N MET A 259 -12.49 -12.51 -1.25
CA MET A 259 -11.93 -11.23 -0.88
C MET A 259 -11.16 -11.34 0.43
N VAL A 260 -9.93 -10.88 0.47
CA VAL A 260 -9.06 -10.82 1.65
C VAL A 260 -8.88 -9.36 2.04
N ALA A 261 -9.31 -8.98 3.23
CA ALA A 261 -9.23 -7.59 3.68
C ALA A 261 -9.14 -7.46 5.21
N ALA A 262 -8.53 -6.35 5.65
CA ALA A 262 -8.56 -5.90 7.05
C ALA A 262 -9.79 -5.01 7.33
N HIS A 263 -10.63 -4.74 6.34
CA HIS A 263 -11.78 -3.85 6.44
C HIS A 263 -13.09 -4.63 6.29
N LEU A 264 -13.87 -4.75 7.36
CA LEU A 264 -15.13 -5.49 7.39
C LEU A 264 -16.16 -4.96 6.39
N ARG A 265 -16.14 -3.64 6.13
CA ARG A 265 -17.00 -3.01 5.11
C ARG A 265 -16.73 -3.53 3.70
N ASP A 266 -15.46 -3.74 3.36
CA ASP A 266 -15.04 -4.29 2.06
C ASP A 266 -15.52 -5.75 1.91
N LEU A 267 -15.32 -6.55 2.96
CA LEU A 267 -15.78 -7.95 3.00
C LEU A 267 -17.30 -8.07 2.91
N LYS A 268 -18.04 -7.17 3.58
CA LYS A 268 -19.51 -7.15 3.48
C LYS A 268 -19.96 -6.94 2.03
N ALA A 269 -19.40 -5.95 1.35
CA ALA A 269 -19.74 -5.66 -0.05
C ALA A 269 -19.34 -6.80 -0.99
N ALA A 270 -18.17 -7.41 -0.79
CA ALA A 270 -17.73 -8.58 -1.54
C ALA A 270 -18.69 -9.78 -1.33
N LYS A 271 -19.12 -10.00 -0.07
CA LYS A 271 -20.08 -11.05 0.26
C LYS A 271 -21.43 -10.86 -0.43
N GLU A 272 -21.92 -9.62 -0.46
CA GLU A 272 -23.16 -9.26 -1.17
C GLU A 272 -23.06 -9.50 -2.68
N CYS A 273 -21.83 -9.47 -3.25
CA CYS A 273 -21.56 -9.85 -4.64
C CYS A 273 -21.38 -11.37 -4.85
N GLY A 274 -21.48 -12.18 -3.80
CA GLY A 274 -21.35 -13.64 -3.86
C GLY A 274 -19.92 -14.17 -3.73
N PHE A 275 -18.98 -13.35 -3.31
CA PHE A 275 -17.61 -13.77 -2.98
C PHE A 275 -17.57 -14.49 -1.64
N GLN A 276 -16.60 -15.35 -1.47
CA GLN A 276 -16.14 -15.78 -0.16
C GLN A 276 -15.28 -14.66 0.48
N THR A 277 -15.11 -14.68 1.81
CA THR A 277 -14.50 -13.55 2.50
C THR A 277 -13.56 -14.01 3.60
N ILE A 278 -12.39 -13.39 3.65
CA ILE A 278 -11.32 -13.66 4.63
C ILE A 278 -10.99 -12.34 5.31
N TYR A 279 -11.26 -12.27 6.60
CA TYR A 279 -10.83 -11.15 7.43
C TYR A 279 -9.42 -11.41 7.96
N VAL A 280 -8.52 -10.48 7.73
CA VAL A 280 -7.18 -10.49 8.33
C VAL A 280 -7.02 -9.22 9.15
N GLU A 281 -7.03 -9.39 10.46
CA GLU A 281 -6.93 -8.29 11.40
C GLU A 281 -5.57 -7.60 11.29
N ARG A 282 -5.60 -6.27 11.23
CA ARG A 282 -4.44 -5.40 11.20
C ARG A 282 -4.58 -4.30 12.25
N PRO A 283 -3.51 -3.93 12.95
CA PRO A 283 -3.57 -2.92 13.98
C PRO A 283 -4.18 -1.61 13.47
N GLN A 284 -5.18 -1.09 14.17
CA GLN A 284 -5.81 0.21 13.94
C GLN A 284 -6.49 0.40 12.56
N GLU A 285 -6.78 -0.68 11.81
CA GLU A 285 -7.42 -0.56 10.49
C GLU A 285 -8.95 -0.59 10.54
N GLU A 286 -9.56 -1.25 11.54
CA GLU A 286 -11.02 -1.29 11.67
C GLU A 286 -11.51 -0.27 12.71
N PRO A 287 -12.19 0.82 12.33
CA PRO A 287 -12.76 1.77 13.28
C PRO A 287 -13.92 1.12 14.04
N ASN A 288 -14.04 1.40 15.35
CA ASN A 288 -15.03 0.79 16.24
C ASN A 288 -15.04 -0.75 16.18
N GLU A 289 -13.87 -1.32 16.22
CA GLU A 289 -13.56 -2.72 15.93
C GLU A 289 -14.52 -3.69 16.63
N GLU A 290 -14.77 -3.53 17.92
CA GLU A 290 -15.66 -4.44 18.68
C GLU A 290 -17.09 -4.47 18.10
N ALA A 291 -17.68 -3.31 17.83
CA ALA A 291 -19.02 -3.21 17.28
C ALA A 291 -19.09 -3.75 15.85
N ALA A 292 -18.09 -3.43 15.01
CA ALA A 292 -18.02 -3.89 13.63
C ALA A 292 -17.84 -5.42 13.56
N ARG A 293 -16.98 -5.99 14.40
CA ARG A 293 -16.78 -7.45 14.52
C ARG A 293 -18.03 -8.16 15.02
N ALA A 294 -18.71 -7.61 16.04
CA ALA A 294 -19.98 -8.16 16.53
C ALA A 294 -21.05 -8.17 15.45
N GLU A 295 -21.17 -7.10 14.65
CA GLU A 295 -22.08 -7.06 13.50
C GLU A 295 -21.70 -8.12 12.47
N ALA A 296 -20.42 -8.23 12.10
CA ALA A 296 -19.95 -9.17 11.10
C ALA A 296 -20.21 -10.62 11.51
N LYS A 297 -19.93 -10.97 12.76
CA LYS A 297 -20.24 -12.30 13.32
C LYS A 297 -21.73 -12.57 13.33
N ARG A 298 -22.56 -11.62 13.77
CA ARG A 298 -24.03 -11.76 13.78
C ARG A 298 -24.63 -11.93 12.39
N LYS A 299 -24.10 -11.21 11.38
CA LYS A 299 -24.59 -11.25 9.99
C LYS A 299 -23.95 -12.36 9.16
N GLY A 300 -22.86 -12.95 9.62
CA GLY A 300 -22.18 -14.09 8.98
C GLY A 300 -21.59 -13.78 7.61
N TYR A 301 -21.10 -12.55 7.39
CA TYR A 301 -20.49 -12.19 6.12
C TYR A 301 -18.95 -12.36 6.07
N VAL A 302 -18.36 -12.97 7.08
CA VAL A 302 -16.93 -13.35 7.09
C VAL A 302 -16.85 -14.88 7.20
N ASP A 303 -16.24 -15.52 6.21
CA ASP A 303 -16.12 -16.97 6.13
C ASP A 303 -14.87 -17.50 6.86
N LEU A 304 -13.78 -16.72 6.88
CA LEU A 304 -12.56 -17.06 7.61
C LEU A 304 -12.05 -15.84 8.38
N TRP A 305 -11.75 -16.04 9.67
CA TRP A 305 -11.18 -15.02 10.55
C TRP A 305 -9.72 -15.33 10.86
N VAL A 306 -8.83 -14.36 10.65
CA VAL A 306 -7.44 -14.38 11.09
C VAL A 306 -7.24 -13.19 12.00
N GLU A 307 -7.16 -13.47 13.31
CA GLU A 307 -7.08 -12.44 14.35
C GLU A 307 -5.66 -11.90 14.51
N GLU A 308 -5.52 -10.73 15.13
CA GLU A 308 -4.24 -10.13 15.49
C GLU A 308 -3.43 -11.09 16.39
N GLY A 309 -2.10 -11.06 16.25
CA GLY A 309 -1.21 -12.01 16.95
C GLY A 309 -1.00 -13.32 16.21
N HIS A 310 -1.77 -13.61 15.17
CA HIS A 310 -1.49 -14.66 14.19
C HIS A 310 -0.58 -14.12 13.07
N GLU A 311 -0.04 -15.04 12.24
CA GLU A 311 0.90 -14.65 11.17
C GLU A 311 0.17 -14.21 9.89
N GLY A 312 -0.93 -13.47 10.01
CA GLY A 312 -1.64 -12.83 8.90
C GLY A 312 -1.86 -13.75 7.69
N PHE A 313 -1.31 -13.40 6.51
CA PHE A 313 -1.48 -14.19 5.28
C PHE A 313 -0.80 -15.56 5.32
N LEU A 314 0.21 -15.76 6.16
CA LEU A 314 0.75 -17.09 6.39
C LEU A 314 -0.26 -18.01 7.09
N THR A 315 -1.04 -17.45 8.01
CA THR A 315 -2.17 -18.17 8.62
C THR A 315 -3.25 -18.47 7.60
N VAL A 316 -3.60 -17.50 6.74
CA VAL A 316 -4.53 -17.76 5.60
C VAL A 316 -4.05 -18.94 4.77
N ALA A 317 -2.76 -18.98 4.42
CA ALA A 317 -2.20 -20.09 3.63
C ALA A 317 -2.31 -21.44 4.35
N ARG A 318 -2.02 -21.48 5.65
CA ARG A 318 -2.16 -22.74 6.45
C ARG A 318 -3.62 -23.19 6.53
N GLU A 319 -4.57 -22.27 6.72
CA GLU A 319 -5.99 -22.59 6.75
C GLU A 319 -6.53 -23.07 5.38
N GLN A 320 -5.83 -22.72 4.29
CA GLN A 320 -6.10 -23.27 2.96
C GLN A 320 -5.28 -24.54 2.65
N GLY A 321 -4.69 -25.19 3.67
CA GLY A 321 -3.99 -26.46 3.53
C GLY A 321 -2.58 -26.37 2.95
N ILE A 322 -1.98 -25.17 2.91
CA ILE A 322 -0.60 -24.98 2.43
C ILE A 322 0.37 -25.19 3.60
N GLU A 323 1.31 -26.13 3.44
CA GLU A 323 2.39 -26.32 4.41
C GLU A 323 3.47 -25.25 4.24
N ILE A 324 3.69 -24.48 5.30
CA ILE A 324 4.75 -23.48 5.35
C ILE A 324 5.89 -24.01 6.18
N VAL A 325 7.02 -24.32 5.53
CA VAL A 325 8.24 -24.71 6.25
C VAL A 325 8.96 -23.45 6.73
N SER A 326 8.92 -23.23 8.04
CA SER A 326 9.78 -22.26 8.69
C SER A 326 11.24 -22.75 8.56
N THR A 327 12.05 -22.03 7.78
CA THR A 327 13.50 -22.17 7.86
C THR A 327 13.97 -21.49 9.14
N SER A 328 13.75 -22.12 10.31
CA SER A 328 14.45 -21.75 11.53
C SER A 328 15.94 -21.67 11.19
N ARG A 329 16.58 -20.55 11.45
CA ARG A 329 18.04 -20.42 11.42
C ARG A 329 18.61 -21.55 12.28
N ARG A 330 19.19 -22.58 11.66
CA ARG A 330 20.20 -23.35 12.36
C ARG A 330 21.25 -22.33 12.78
N SER A 331 21.36 -22.07 14.07
CA SER A 331 22.54 -21.43 14.62
C SER A 331 23.72 -22.22 14.10
N LEU A 332 24.51 -21.61 13.22
CA LEU A 332 25.84 -22.09 12.93
C LEU A 332 26.57 -22.02 14.28
N SER A 333 26.64 -23.13 14.98
CA SER A 333 27.58 -23.31 16.08
C SER A 333 28.94 -22.95 15.51
N ALA A 334 29.60 -22.00 16.15
CA ALA A 334 30.95 -21.62 15.81
C ALA A 334 31.82 -22.92 15.72
N PRO A 335 32.72 -23.02 14.73
CA PRO A 335 33.63 -24.14 14.67
C PRO A 335 34.48 -24.14 15.96
N PRO A 336 34.83 -25.31 16.51
CA PRO A 336 35.64 -25.39 17.71
C PRO A 336 36.97 -24.66 17.46
N ALA A 337 37.37 -23.84 18.42
CA ALA A 337 38.62 -23.11 18.38
C ALA A 337 39.79 -24.10 18.18
N THR A 338 40.51 -23.98 17.09
CA THR A 338 41.74 -24.74 16.86
C THR A 338 42.81 -24.18 17.81
N THR A 339 43.22 -25.01 18.73
CA THR A 339 44.42 -24.79 19.60
C THR A 339 45.67 -24.66 18.72
N PRO A 340 46.51 -23.62 18.90
CA PRO A 340 47.76 -23.56 18.18
C PRO A 340 48.72 -24.66 18.60
N PRO A 341 49.56 -25.18 17.69
CA PRO A 341 50.52 -26.24 18.04
C PRO A 341 51.58 -25.68 19.00
N ALA A 342 51.96 -26.53 19.98
CA ALA A 342 52.97 -26.23 20.96
C ALA A 342 54.35 -26.07 20.31
N ASP A 343 55.12 -25.07 20.82
CA ASP A 343 56.48 -24.77 20.43
C ASP A 343 57.41 -25.99 20.62
N ILE A 344 58.26 -26.21 19.61
CA ILE A 344 59.33 -27.21 19.65
C ILE A 344 60.52 -26.50 20.30
N PRO A 345 61.17 -27.07 21.37
CA PRO A 345 62.39 -26.48 21.96
C PRO A 345 63.62 -26.87 21.14
N HIS A 346 64.54 -25.88 21.03
CA HIS A 346 65.91 -26.12 20.62
C HIS A 346 66.76 -26.69 21.74
#